data_6e902f38628410b6096d67cb4b8eb324
#
_entry.id   6e902f38628410b6096d67cb4b8eb324
#
_cell.length_a   1.000
_cell.length_b   1.000
_cell.length_c   1.000
_cell.angle_alpha   90.00
_cell.angle_beta   90.00
_cell.angle_gamma   90.00
#
_symmetry.space_group_name_H-M   'P 1'
#
loop_
_entity.id
_entity.type
_entity.pdbx_description
1 polymer ?
#
loop_
_entity_poly.entity_id
_entity_poly.type
_entity_poly.pdbx_seq_one_letter_code
_entity_poly.pdbx_strand_id
1 'polypeptide(L)'
;MARLTKNKEFQTVYKHGQVYVGRYVVLYVLPRPGQATRTGFTVGKKVGGAVQRNRVRRRLKEAYGLLKPRIRAGYDLVFVARPRALTVRFQVLREEVRFLCTRAKLLIIKEGPISG
;
A
#
# COMPACT_ATOMS: atom_id res chain seq x y z
N MET A 1 -11.28 -11.50 -0.77
CA MET A 1 -10.15 -10.60 -0.62
C MET A 1 -10.48 -9.51 0.38
N ALA A 2 -9.72 -9.44 1.45
CA ALA A 2 -10.01 -8.51 2.52
C ALA A 2 -9.53 -7.10 2.17
N ARG A 3 -10.41 -6.14 2.30
CA ARG A 3 -10.01 -4.73 2.13
C ARG A 3 -10.73 -3.87 3.16
N LEU A 4 -10.08 -2.75 3.46
CA LEU A 4 -10.64 -1.76 4.36
C LEU A 4 -11.75 -1.01 3.64
N THR A 5 -12.90 -0.93 4.27
CA THR A 5 -14.07 -0.28 3.68
C THR A 5 -14.65 0.82 4.55
N LYS A 6 -14.51 0.69 5.87
CA LYS A 6 -15.11 1.62 6.82
C LYS A 6 -14.15 2.73 7.19
N ASN A 7 -14.64 3.95 7.25
CA ASN A 7 -13.85 5.11 7.65
C ASN A 7 -13.17 4.90 9.02
N LYS A 8 -13.86 4.27 9.95
CA LYS A 8 -13.35 3.95 11.27
C LYS A 8 -12.10 3.07 11.22
N GLU A 9 -12.07 2.12 10.28
CA GLU A 9 -10.93 1.24 10.09
C GLU A 9 -9.71 2.03 9.60
N PHE A 10 -9.90 2.93 8.63
CA PHE A 10 -8.83 3.80 8.15
C PHE A 10 -8.29 4.69 9.26
N GLN A 11 -9.16 5.29 10.06
CA GLN A 11 -8.75 6.15 11.16
C GLN A 11 -7.92 5.41 12.20
N THR A 12 -8.27 4.17 12.49
CA THR A 12 -7.52 3.33 13.41
C THR A 12 -6.11 3.09 12.89
N VAL A 13 -5.97 2.81 11.59
CA VAL A 13 -4.66 2.58 10.97
C VAL A 13 -3.82 3.86 11.00
N TYR A 14 -4.41 5.01 10.68
CA TYR A 14 -3.69 6.28 10.72
C TYR A 14 -3.21 6.63 12.12
N LYS A 15 -4.04 6.35 13.13
CA LYS A 15 -3.74 6.71 14.52
C LYS A 15 -2.69 5.80 15.15
N HIS A 16 -2.74 4.50 14.88
CA HIS A 16 -1.94 3.51 15.58
C HIS A 16 -0.90 2.81 14.71
N GLY A 17 -0.99 2.95 13.42
CA GLY A 17 -0.07 2.28 12.49
C GLY A 17 1.29 2.94 12.44
N GLN A 18 2.28 2.16 12.03
CA GLN A 18 3.61 2.66 11.73
C GLN A 18 3.61 3.26 10.32
N VAL A 19 4.36 4.34 10.13
CA VAL A 19 4.34 5.12 8.89
C VAL A 19 5.65 4.95 8.13
N TYR A 20 5.54 4.66 6.85
CA TYR A 20 6.68 4.59 5.93
C TYR A 20 6.44 5.60 4.82
N VAL A 21 7.27 6.63 4.75
CA VAL A 21 7.06 7.75 3.84
C VAL A 21 7.87 7.57 2.57
N GLY A 22 7.18 7.54 1.44
CA GLY A 22 7.80 7.56 0.12
C GLY A 22 7.65 8.92 -0.53
N ARG A 23 8.22 9.06 -1.72
CA ARG A 23 8.14 10.30 -2.49
C ARG A 23 6.74 10.52 -3.07
N TYR A 24 6.09 9.44 -3.50
CA TYR A 24 4.79 9.48 -4.18
C TYR A 24 3.67 8.87 -3.34
N VAL A 25 4.01 8.04 -2.38
CA VAL A 25 3.05 7.27 -1.58
C VAL A 25 3.54 7.20 -0.15
N VAL A 26 2.60 7.22 0.78
CA VAL A 26 2.88 6.95 2.20
C VAL A 26 2.16 5.66 2.56
N LEU A 27 2.86 4.75 3.23
CA LEU A 27 2.30 3.48 3.67
C LEU A 27 2.14 3.47 5.19
N TYR A 28 0.92 3.19 5.64
CA TYR A 28 0.61 2.96 7.06
C TYR A 28 0.41 1.47 7.29
N VAL A 29 1.03 0.94 8.33
CA VAL A 29 1.01 -0.49 8.65
C VAL A 29 0.58 -0.69 10.09
N LEU A 30 -0.52 -1.40 10.30
CA LEU A 30 -0.99 -1.75 11.64
C LEU A 30 -1.05 -3.29 11.76
N PRO A 31 -0.26 -3.88 12.69
CA PRO A 31 -0.33 -5.32 12.90
C PRO A 31 -1.70 -5.74 13.43
N ARG A 32 -2.21 -6.84 12.89
CA ARG A 32 -3.45 -7.49 13.35
C ARG A 32 -3.23 -9.01 13.39
N PRO A 33 -2.49 -9.49 14.39
CA PRO A 33 -2.11 -10.92 14.47
C PRO A 33 -3.32 -11.85 14.38
N GLY A 34 -3.17 -12.92 13.61
CA GLY A 34 -4.22 -13.92 13.45
C GLY A 34 -5.31 -13.54 12.46
N GLN A 35 -5.23 -12.37 11.84
CA GLN A 35 -6.22 -11.90 10.87
C GLN A 35 -5.66 -11.90 9.45
N ALA A 36 -6.55 -11.95 8.46
CA ALA A 36 -6.13 -11.74 7.08
C ALA A 36 -5.72 -10.28 6.90
N THR A 37 -4.72 -10.05 6.05
CA THR A 37 -4.30 -8.69 5.72
C THR A 37 -5.40 -7.98 4.93
N ARG A 38 -5.75 -6.77 5.38
CA ARG A 38 -6.70 -5.91 4.69
C ARG A 38 -5.95 -4.68 4.16
N THR A 39 -6.33 -4.21 2.98
CA THR A 39 -5.64 -3.09 2.35
C THR A 39 -6.64 -2.04 1.92
N GLY A 40 -6.27 -0.77 2.11
CA GLY A 40 -7.03 0.37 1.64
C GLY A 40 -6.15 1.34 0.88
N PHE A 41 -6.77 2.12 0.01
CA PHE A 41 -6.08 3.12 -0.81
C PHE A 41 -6.78 4.46 -0.66
N THR A 42 -6.04 5.45 -0.19
CA THR A 42 -6.55 6.80 0.02
C THR A 42 -5.94 7.75 -1.00
N VAL A 43 -6.79 8.42 -1.76
CA VAL A 43 -6.38 9.43 -2.72
C VAL A 43 -7.21 10.68 -2.44
N GLY A 44 -6.59 11.67 -1.80
CA GLY A 44 -7.27 12.88 -1.37
C GLY A 44 -7.44 13.91 -2.50
N LYS A 45 -8.23 14.93 -2.20
CA LYS A 45 -8.56 16.00 -3.16
C LYS A 45 -7.34 16.79 -3.64
N LYS A 46 -6.26 16.80 -2.85
CA LYS A 46 -5.02 17.48 -3.24
C LYS A 46 -4.34 16.85 -4.45
N VAL A 47 -4.66 15.58 -4.74
CA VAL A 47 -4.08 14.88 -5.89
C VAL A 47 -4.70 15.37 -7.19
N GLY A 48 -5.99 15.69 -7.17
CA GLY A 48 -6.69 16.16 -8.36
C GLY A 48 -8.19 15.98 -8.28
N GLY A 49 -8.87 16.13 -9.40
CA GLY A 49 -10.30 15.91 -9.49
C GLY A 49 -10.68 14.44 -9.44
N ALA A 50 -11.98 14.15 -9.52
CA ALA A 50 -12.50 12.79 -9.37
C ALA A 50 -11.90 11.80 -10.37
N VAL A 51 -11.77 12.19 -11.63
CA VAL A 51 -11.21 11.33 -12.68
C VAL A 51 -9.74 11.02 -12.38
N GLN A 52 -8.99 12.05 -12.01
CA GLN A 52 -7.56 11.92 -11.69
C GLN A 52 -7.34 11.06 -10.45
N ARG A 53 -8.15 11.26 -9.41
CA ARG A 53 -8.05 10.46 -8.19
C ARG A 53 -8.37 9.00 -8.44
N ASN A 54 -9.38 8.71 -9.25
CA ASN A 54 -9.72 7.34 -9.61
C ASN A 54 -8.60 6.66 -10.39
N ARG A 55 -7.95 7.41 -11.29
CA ARG A 55 -6.80 6.92 -12.05
C ARG A 55 -5.63 6.54 -11.12
N VAL A 56 -5.29 7.41 -10.18
CA VAL A 56 -4.22 7.15 -9.23
C VAL A 56 -4.57 5.95 -8.34
N ARG A 57 -5.80 5.89 -7.84
CA ARG A 57 -6.25 4.77 -7.01
C ARG A 57 -6.13 3.44 -7.76
N ARG A 58 -6.54 3.40 -9.01
CA ARG A 58 -6.46 2.20 -9.85
C ARG A 58 -5.02 1.77 -10.06
N ARG A 59 -4.12 2.72 -10.28
CA ARG A 59 -2.69 2.45 -10.44
C ARG A 59 -2.07 1.90 -9.15
N LEU A 60 -2.43 2.44 -8.00
CA LEU A 60 -1.97 1.92 -6.71
C LEU A 60 -2.46 0.50 -6.48
N LYS A 61 -3.71 0.23 -6.79
CA LYS A 61 -4.28 -1.13 -6.68
C LYS A 61 -3.53 -2.11 -7.56
N GLU A 62 -3.22 -1.71 -8.79
CA GLU A 62 -2.47 -2.53 -9.73
C GLU A 62 -1.05 -2.80 -9.22
N ALA A 63 -0.36 -1.76 -8.77
CA ALA A 63 0.99 -1.89 -8.23
C ALA A 63 1.02 -2.84 -7.03
N TYR A 64 0.09 -2.69 -6.11
CA TYR A 64 -0.02 -3.56 -4.94
C TYR A 64 -0.42 -4.98 -5.35
N GLY A 65 -1.33 -5.12 -6.32
CA GLY A 65 -1.80 -6.41 -6.79
C GLY A 65 -0.69 -7.33 -7.26
N LEU A 66 0.37 -6.77 -7.83
CA LEU A 66 1.54 -7.53 -8.25
C LEU A 66 2.31 -8.14 -7.08
N LEU A 67 2.24 -7.51 -5.91
CA LEU A 67 2.94 -7.97 -4.70
C LEU A 67 2.06 -8.83 -3.80
N LYS A 68 0.76 -8.79 -4.00
CA LYS A 68 -0.22 -9.35 -3.10
C LYS A 68 0.02 -10.82 -2.73
N PRO A 69 0.38 -11.72 -3.67
CA PRO A 69 0.65 -13.11 -3.32
C PRO A 69 1.82 -13.29 -2.36
N ARG A 70 2.65 -12.27 -2.21
CA ARG A 70 3.85 -12.30 -1.38
C ARG A 70 3.71 -11.46 -0.11
N ILE A 71 2.57 -10.85 0.11
CA ILE A 71 2.33 -10.03 1.30
C ILE A 71 1.96 -10.92 2.48
N ARG A 72 2.61 -10.68 3.59
CA ARG A 72 2.35 -11.42 4.84
C ARG A 72 0.93 -11.16 5.34
N ALA A 73 0.30 -12.18 5.91
CA ALA A 73 -0.96 -12.01 6.62
C ALA A 73 -0.75 -11.28 7.95
N GLY A 74 -1.82 -10.74 8.51
CA GLY A 74 -1.79 -10.17 9.85
C GLY A 74 -1.59 -8.66 9.92
N TYR A 75 -1.96 -7.93 8.86
CA TYR A 75 -1.79 -6.47 8.84
C TYR A 75 -2.98 -5.76 8.24
N ASP A 76 -3.20 -4.53 8.71
CA ASP A 76 -4.01 -3.55 7.97
C ASP A 76 -3.04 -2.58 7.33
N LEU A 77 -3.17 -2.39 6.03
CA LEU A 77 -2.30 -1.54 5.23
C LEU A 77 -3.12 -0.42 4.59
N VAL A 78 -2.62 0.80 4.67
CA VAL A 78 -3.22 1.91 3.93
C VAL A 78 -2.14 2.61 3.12
N PHE A 79 -2.36 2.68 1.81
CA PHE A 79 -1.51 3.44 0.90
C PHE A 79 -2.17 4.78 0.64
N VAL A 80 -1.48 5.85 0.97
CA VAL A 80 -1.96 7.22 0.77
C VAL A 80 -1.17 7.86 -0.36
N ALA A 81 -1.87 8.26 -1.42
CA ALA A 81 -1.22 8.91 -2.55
C ALA A 81 -0.85 10.36 -2.18
N ARG A 82 0.37 10.75 -2.56
CA ARG A 82 0.78 12.14 -2.50
C ARG A 82 0.47 12.81 -3.84
N PRO A 83 0.34 14.15 -3.90
CA PRO A 83 0.03 14.83 -5.17
C PRO A 83 0.95 14.47 -6.33
N ARG A 84 2.22 14.22 -6.06
CA ARG A 84 3.19 13.82 -7.08
C ARG A 84 2.87 12.48 -7.76
N ALA A 85 2.03 11.66 -7.14
CA ALA A 85 1.64 10.38 -7.72
C ALA A 85 0.83 10.54 -9.01
N LEU A 86 0.22 11.71 -9.22
CA LEU A 86 -0.61 11.96 -10.40
C LEU A 86 0.19 11.92 -11.70
N THR A 87 1.41 12.45 -11.71
CA THR A 87 2.20 12.63 -12.93
C THR A 87 3.36 11.64 -13.08
N VAL A 88 3.58 10.81 -12.09
CA VAL A 88 4.68 9.85 -12.15
C VAL A 88 4.32 8.66 -13.05
N ARG A 89 5.33 8.07 -13.68
CA ARG A 89 5.14 6.86 -14.49
C ARG A 89 4.75 5.70 -13.60
N PHE A 90 3.94 4.80 -14.15
CA PHE A 90 3.48 3.63 -13.41
C PHE A 90 4.64 2.78 -12.86
N GLN A 91 5.70 2.57 -13.64
CA GLN A 91 6.84 1.79 -13.20
C GLN A 91 7.50 2.36 -11.95
N VAL A 92 7.58 3.70 -11.88
CA VAL A 92 8.18 4.39 -10.72
C VAL A 92 7.27 4.22 -9.50
N LEU A 93 5.97 4.36 -9.69
CA LEU A 93 4.99 4.17 -8.62
C LEU A 93 5.04 2.72 -8.10
N ARG A 94 5.10 1.76 -9.00
CA ARG A 94 5.19 0.34 -8.68
C ARG A 94 6.44 0.04 -7.86
N GLU A 95 7.58 0.58 -8.27
CA GLU A 95 8.83 0.40 -7.55
C GLU A 95 8.77 0.97 -6.14
N GLU A 96 8.13 2.13 -5.98
CA GLU A 96 8.00 2.72 -4.66
C GLU A 96 7.09 1.91 -3.75
N VAL A 97 5.98 1.42 -4.26
CA VAL A 97 5.08 0.55 -3.50
C VAL A 97 5.85 -0.69 -3.02
N ARG A 98 6.62 -1.31 -3.91
CA ARG A 98 7.47 -2.45 -3.56
C ARG A 98 8.50 -2.08 -2.50
N PHE A 99 9.17 -0.96 -2.69
CA PHE A 99 10.18 -0.47 -1.75
C PHE A 99 9.61 -0.27 -0.35
N LEU A 100 8.44 0.36 -0.25
CA LEU A 100 7.78 0.60 1.03
C LEU A 100 7.38 -0.70 1.71
N CYS A 101 6.85 -1.65 0.95
CA CYS A 101 6.49 -2.97 1.48
C CYS A 101 7.73 -3.74 1.95
N THR A 102 8.85 -3.59 1.25
CA THR A 102 10.12 -4.19 1.64
C THR A 102 10.64 -3.58 2.95
N ARG A 103 10.61 -2.27 3.06
CA ARG A 103 11.01 -1.57 4.29
C ARG A 103 10.15 -1.97 5.49
N ALA A 104 8.88 -2.14 5.27
CA ALA A 104 7.94 -2.55 6.31
C ALA A 104 8.01 -4.06 6.62
N LYS A 105 8.87 -4.80 5.92
CA LYS A 105 9.06 -6.24 6.09
C LYS A 105 7.78 -7.03 5.84
N LEU A 106 6.98 -6.58 4.88
CA LEU A 106 5.71 -7.20 4.55
C LEU A 106 5.83 -8.31 3.52
N LEU A 107 6.92 -8.35 2.74
CA LEU A 107 7.08 -9.33 1.69
C LEU A 107 7.65 -10.63 2.24
N ILE A 108 7.01 -11.73 1.87
CA ILE A 108 7.54 -13.06 2.14
C ILE A 108 8.70 -13.28 1.18
N ILE A 109 9.91 -13.42 1.75
CA ILE A 109 11.07 -13.76 0.97
C ILE A 109 11.05 -15.25 0.77
N LYS A 110 10.85 -15.65 -0.48
CA LYS A 110 10.98 -17.04 -0.85
C LYS A 110 12.48 -17.36 -0.86
N GLU A 111 12.94 -17.94 0.26
CA GLU A 111 14.24 -18.59 0.21
C GLU A 111 14.07 -19.85 -0.62
N GLY A 112 14.35 -19.72 -1.89
CA GLY A 112 14.60 -20.89 -2.69
C GLY A 112 15.81 -21.61 -2.15
N PRO A 113 15.97 -22.92 -2.46
CA PRO A 113 17.19 -23.60 -2.10
C PRO A 113 18.33 -22.74 -2.62
N ILE A 114 19.22 -22.39 -1.72
CA ILE A 114 20.42 -21.69 -2.13
C ILE A 114 21.13 -22.64 -3.06
N SER A 115 20.89 -22.46 -4.33
CA SER A 115 21.64 -23.15 -5.33
C SER A 115 23.01 -22.49 -5.38
N GLY A 116 23.88 -23.14 -4.83
CA GLY A 116 25.27 -22.66 -4.80
C GLY A 116 25.41 -21.75 -3.69
#